data_502ff0ee4bd54f94d7ed60a6ff17dcfa
#
_entry.id   502ff0ee4bd54f94d7ed60a6ff17dcfa
#
_cell.length_a   1.000
_cell.length_b   1.000
_cell.length_c   1.000
_cell.angle_alpha   90.00
_cell.angle_beta   90.00
_cell.angle_gamma   90.00
#
_symmetry.space_group_name_H-M   'P 1'
#
loop_
_entity.id
_entity.type
_entity.pdbx_description
1 polymer ?
#
loop_
_entity_poly.entity_id
_entity_poly.type
_entity_poly.pdbx_seq_one_letter_code
_entity_poly.pdbx_strand_id
1 'polypeptide(L)'
;AVAVLLALLGGAFLLYRDLGAPQRPDEPIAARIAAAQARYDARPTQAQAEAAAPKVQRPQPDAEYLRLIEELRAAVAANPNDPRGLELLALHEERLGNLAAARKAQEDLVALRGTDATAADHARLAALMTEAAGGLITPEAEAQMARALQLDPRDPQARFMAGLLQIQNGRPDRAFPVWAALLAEGPADAPWLAPIRASIQDLAWFAGQPGYTPPEPSGTALPGPDAEAMAAAEAMTPEDRRRMVEGMVEGLETRLATQGGTPDEWARLIGALVVIGRQDHARDILAEARARFAATPEALAVIAEAAGKAGLE
;
A
#
# COMPACT_ATOMS: atom_id res chain seq x y z
N ALA A 1 -43.92 41.47 22.50
CA ALA A 1 -42.64 41.41 21.74
C ALA A 1 -41.48 41.16 22.68
N VAL A 2 -41.22 41.97 23.71
CA VAL A 2 -40.04 41.84 24.60
C VAL A 2 -40.04 40.51 25.37
N ALA A 3 -41.17 40.05 25.93
CA ALA A 3 -41.29 38.81 26.66
C ALA A 3 -40.95 37.57 25.76
N VAL A 4 -41.37 37.58 24.50
CA VAL A 4 -41.05 36.50 23.53
C VAL A 4 -39.58 36.48 23.22
N LEU A 5 -38.92 37.64 23.05
CA LEU A 5 -37.50 37.74 22.80
C LEU A 5 -36.67 37.21 23.98
N LEU A 6 -37.07 37.56 25.20
CA LEU A 6 -36.41 37.05 26.41
C LEU A 6 -36.56 35.55 26.59
N ALA A 7 -37.72 35.00 26.26
CA ALA A 7 -37.98 33.56 26.27
C ALA A 7 -37.13 32.82 25.24
N LEU A 8 -36.97 33.37 24.01
CA LEU A 8 -36.11 32.80 22.96
C LEU A 8 -34.64 32.87 23.35
N LEU A 9 -34.14 33.99 23.88
CA LEU A 9 -32.76 34.11 24.32
C LEU A 9 -32.46 33.19 25.52
N GLY A 10 -33.38 33.09 26.50
CA GLY A 10 -33.26 32.18 27.62
C GLY A 10 -33.26 30.71 27.17
N GLY A 11 -34.16 30.33 26.26
CA GLY A 11 -34.17 28.98 25.66
C GLY A 11 -32.91 28.65 24.89
N ALA A 12 -32.43 29.58 24.07
CA ALA A 12 -31.19 29.42 23.32
C ALA A 12 -29.96 29.30 24.28
N PHE A 13 -29.92 30.07 25.36
CA PHE A 13 -28.86 29.99 26.36
C PHE A 13 -28.87 28.64 27.08
N LEU A 14 -30.05 28.14 27.48
CA LEU A 14 -30.16 26.83 28.13
C LEU A 14 -29.74 25.69 27.19
N LEU A 15 -30.18 25.74 25.92
CA LEU A 15 -29.73 24.78 24.90
C LEU A 15 -28.21 24.85 24.67
N TYR A 16 -27.65 26.05 24.60
CA TYR A 16 -26.22 26.20 24.45
C TYR A 16 -25.45 25.67 25.67
N ARG A 17 -25.96 25.88 26.89
CA ARG A 17 -25.35 25.37 28.11
C ARG A 17 -25.36 23.84 28.18
N ASP A 18 -26.44 23.20 27.73
CA ASP A 18 -26.63 21.74 27.82
C ASP A 18 -26.01 20.99 26.62
N LEU A 19 -26.14 21.51 25.40
CA LEU A 19 -25.64 20.87 24.19
C LEU A 19 -24.30 21.43 23.71
N GLY A 20 -23.94 22.63 24.16
CA GLY A 20 -22.70 23.29 23.81
C GLY A 20 -21.57 22.92 24.77
N ALA A 21 -20.44 23.56 24.56
CA ALA A 21 -19.24 23.39 25.41
C ALA A 21 -18.74 24.77 25.92
N PRO A 22 -19.55 25.49 26.74
CA PRO A 22 -19.26 26.86 27.17
C PRO A 22 -18.00 27.00 28.02
N GLN A 23 -17.50 25.90 28.56
CA GLN A 23 -16.26 25.89 29.37
C GLN A 23 -15.00 25.60 28.55
N ARG A 24 -15.14 25.27 27.26
CA ARG A 24 -13.95 25.14 26.40
C ARG A 24 -13.39 26.52 26.10
N PRO A 25 -12.06 26.70 26.22
CA PRO A 25 -11.43 27.94 25.82
C PRO A 25 -11.72 28.23 24.33
N ASP A 26 -11.87 29.51 24.03
CA ASP A 26 -12.01 29.94 22.62
C ASP A 26 -10.70 29.65 21.89
N GLU A 27 -10.80 28.91 20.79
CA GLU A 27 -9.68 28.60 19.90
C GLU A 27 -9.91 29.26 18.53
N PRO A 28 -9.53 30.55 18.36
CA PRO A 28 -9.67 31.26 17.10
C PRO A 28 -9.01 30.48 15.96
N ILE A 29 -9.64 30.47 14.80
CA ILE A 29 -9.13 29.75 13.62
C ILE A 29 -7.68 30.13 13.29
N ALA A 30 -7.30 31.41 13.47
CA ALA A 30 -5.94 31.87 13.25
C ALA A 30 -4.93 31.22 14.21
N ALA A 31 -5.31 31.06 15.50
CA ALA A 31 -4.45 30.38 16.48
C ALA A 31 -4.31 28.88 16.17
N ARG A 32 -5.38 28.23 15.73
CA ARG A 32 -5.37 26.81 15.30
C ARG A 32 -4.48 26.62 14.07
N ILE A 33 -4.56 27.51 13.08
CA ILE A 33 -3.70 27.46 11.90
C ILE A 33 -2.24 27.66 12.29
N ALA A 34 -1.94 28.67 13.13
CA ALA A 34 -0.58 28.93 13.61
C ALA A 34 -0.01 27.73 14.39
N ALA A 35 -0.81 27.12 15.27
CA ALA A 35 -0.40 25.94 16.03
C ALA A 35 -0.19 24.71 15.11
N ALA A 36 -1.01 24.53 14.08
CA ALA A 36 -0.81 23.48 13.10
C ALA A 36 0.47 23.68 12.29
N GLN A 37 0.73 24.91 11.85
CA GLN A 37 1.96 25.27 11.14
C GLN A 37 3.19 25.05 12.03
N ALA A 38 3.14 25.51 13.29
CA ALA A 38 4.26 25.31 14.22
C ALA A 38 4.56 23.82 14.46
N ARG A 39 3.54 22.96 14.55
CA ARG A 39 3.74 21.49 14.65
C ARG A 39 4.35 20.91 13.38
N TYR A 40 3.90 21.38 12.23
CA TYR A 40 4.44 20.96 10.94
C TYR A 40 5.93 21.34 10.81
N ASP A 41 6.29 22.56 11.17
CA ASP A 41 7.66 23.09 11.08
C ASP A 41 8.59 22.44 12.13
N ALA A 42 8.05 22.01 13.27
CA ALA A 42 8.79 21.38 14.37
C ALA A 42 8.99 19.86 14.20
N ARG A 43 8.63 19.29 13.04
CA ARG A 43 8.87 17.86 12.79
C ARG A 43 10.38 17.53 12.86
N PRO A 44 10.74 16.38 13.46
CA PRO A 44 12.14 15.99 13.55
C PRO A 44 12.72 15.69 12.16
N THR A 45 14.02 15.89 12.01
CA THR A 45 14.75 15.41 10.84
C THR A 45 14.73 13.89 10.74
N GLN A 46 15.02 13.33 9.57
CA GLN A 46 15.09 11.89 9.37
C GLN A 46 15.99 11.21 10.41
N ALA A 47 17.19 11.73 10.63
CA ALA A 47 18.14 11.17 11.58
C ALA A 47 17.60 11.18 13.03
N GLN A 48 16.92 12.27 13.43
CA GLN A 48 16.32 12.36 14.77
C GLN A 48 15.17 11.38 14.94
N ALA A 49 14.31 11.25 13.93
CA ALA A 49 13.18 10.34 13.94
C ALA A 49 13.63 8.87 13.98
N GLU A 50 14.62 8.48 13.17
CA GLU A 50 15.21 7.14 13.19
C GLU A 50 15.84 6.79 14.54
N ALA A 51 16.54 7.75 15.16
CA ALA A 51 17.14 7.54 16.49
C ALA A 51 16.08 7.34 17.59
N ALA A 52 14.90 7.93 17.43
CA ALA A 52 13.78 7.83 18.36
C ALA A 52 12.83 6.67 18.06
N ALA A 53 12.93 6.06 16.88
CA ALA A 53 12.02 5.01 16.43
C ALA A 53 12.12 3.76 17.31
N PRO A 54 10.98 3.11 17.65
CA PRO A 54 10.99 1.88 18.41
C PRO A 54 11.66 0.75 17.61
N LYS A 55 12.54 0.00 18.29
CA LYS A 55 13.16 -1.19 17.67
C LYS A 55 12.15 -2.32 17.61
N VAL A 56 11.72 -2.65 16.42
CA VAL A 56 10.82 -3.79 16.18
C VAL A 56 11.65 -5.06 16.11
N GLN A 57 11.35 -6.03 17.01
CA GLN A 57 11.95 -7.37 16.92
C GLN A 57 11.23 -8.14 15.79
N ARG A 58 11.99 -8.61 14.82
CA ARG A 58 11.47 -9.50 13.75
C ARG A 58 11.99 -10.91 13.99
N PRO A 59 11.28 -11.96 13.53
CA PRO A 59 11.78 -13.32 13.57
C PRO A 59 13.15 -13.40 12.88
N GLN A 60 14.07 -14.18 13.45
CA GLN A 60 15.37 -14.36 12.83
C GLN A 60 15.23 -15.22 11.57
N PRO A 61 15.74 -14.78 10.43
CA PRO A 61 15.80 -15.57 9.20
C PRO A 61 16.72 -16.77 9.38
N ASP A 62 16.61 -17.75 8.49
CA ASP A 62 17.53 -18.88 8.49
C ASP A 62 18.98 -18.47 8.15
N ALA A 63 19.93 -19.29 8.53
CA ALA A 63 21.36 -19.00 8.38
C ALA A 63 21.79 -18.94 6.90
N GLU A 64 21.14 -19.69 6.02
CA GLU A 64 21.44 -19.68 4.58
C GLU A 64 21.02 -18.36 3.95
N TYR A 65 19.83 -17.87 4.28
CA TYR A 65 19.36 -16.57 3.82
C TYR A 65 20.30 -15.44 4.28
N LEU A 66 20.72 -15.46 5.56
CA LEU A 66 21.67 -14.46 6.08
C LEU A 66 23.00 -14.50 5.31
N ARG A 67 23.52 -15.69 4.98
CA ARG A 67 24.74 -15.83 4.17
C ARG A 67 24.58 -15.21 2.78
N LEU A 68 23.44 -15.46 2.11
CA LEU A 68 23.17 -14.87 0.80
C LEU A 68 23.09 -13.33 0.85
N ILE A 69 22.58 -12.78 1.94
CA ILE A 69 22.55 -11.31 2.11
C ILE A 69 23.96 -10.75 2.33
N GLU A 70 24.84 -11.44 3.08
CA GLU A 70 26.24 -11.03 3.21
C GLU A 70 26.98 -11.06 1.85
N GLU A 71 26.72 -12.07 1.02
CA GLU A 71 27.25 -12.15 -0.34
C GLU A 71 26.74 -10.99 -1.21
N LEU A 72 25.44 -10.65 -1.10
CA LEU A 72 24.85 -9.50 -1.79
C LEU A 72 25.49 -8.18 -1.34
N ARG A 73 25.66 -7.97 -0.04
CA ARG A 73 26.35 -6.79 0.51
C ARG A 73 27.76 -6.65 -0.07
N ALA A 74 28.50 -7.74 -0.10
CA ALA A 74 29.86 -7.76 -0.66
C ALA A 74 29.86 -7.46 -2.17
N ALA A 75 28.91 -8.02 -2.92
CA ALA A 75 28.77 -7.77 -4.34
C ALA A 75 28.44 -6.30 -4.66
N VAL A 76 27.51 -5.69 -3.91
CA VAL A 76 27.16 -4.26 -4.06
C VAL A 76 28.33 -3.37 -3.65
N ALA A 77 29.05 -3.71 -2.57
CA ALA A 77 30.25 -2.96 -2.17
C ALA A 77 31.37 -3.01 -3.23
N ALA A 78 31.52 -4.14 -3.94
CA ALA A 78 32.46 -4.29 -5.04
C ALA A 78 32.00 -3.57 -6.33
N ASN A 79 30.70 -3.43 -6.54
CA ASN A 79 30.11 -2.74 -7.69
C ASN A 79 28.98 -1.78 -7.27
N PRO A 80 29.30 -0.62 -6.68
CA PRO A 80 28.30 0.31 -6.13
C PRO A 80 27.45 1.01 -7.19
N ASN A 81 27.80 0.89 -8.47
CA ASN A 81 27.09 1.47 -9.59
C ASN A 81 26.18 0.44 -10.30
N ASP A 82 25.89 -0.69 -9.68
CA ASP A 82 24.92 -1.66 -10.18
C ASP A 82 23.51 -1.33 -9.63
N PRO A 83 22.61 -0.79 -10.48
CA PRO A 83 21.27 -0.45 -10.00
C PRO A 83 20.48 -1.68 -9.55
N ARG A 84 20.71 -2.85 -10.19
CA ARG A 84 20.03 -4.09 -9.80
C ARG A 84 20.50 -4.61 -8.44
N GLY A 85 21.80 -4.51 -8.18
CA GLY A 85 22.36 -4.84 -6.87
C GLY A 85 21.77 -3.97 -5.77
N LEU A 86 21.66 -2.65 -5.99
CA LEU A 86 21.09 -1.70 -5.04
C LEU A 86 19.60 -1.97 -4.80
N GLU A 87 18.81 -2.27 -5.84
CA GLU A 87 17.38 -2.65 -5.70
C GLU A 87 17.20 -3.89 -4.82
N LEU A 88 17.98 -4.94 -5.10
CA LEU A 88 17.94 -6.18 -4.32
C LEU A 88 18.38 -5.94 -2.88
N LEU A 89 19.42 -5.16 -2.67
CA LEU A 89 19.92 -4.84 -1.33
C LEU A 89 18.86 -4.08 -0.52
N ALA A 90 18.22 -3.05 -1.11
CA ALA A 90 17.15 -2.32 -0.45
C ALA A 90 16.00 -3.24 -0.04
N LEU A 91 15.56 -4.14 -0.94
CA LEU A 91 14.48 -5.08 -0.71
C LEU A 91 14.80 -6.06 0.43
N HIS A 92 15.99 -6.65 0.42
CA HIS A 92 16.36 -7.69 1.37
C HIS A 92 16.69 -7.11 2.76
N GLU A 93 17.32 -5.93 2.82
CA GLU A 93 17.57 -5.24 4.08
C GLU A 93 16.26 -4.81 4.76
N GLU A 94 15.26 -4.36 3.99
CA GLU A 94 13.91 -4.08 4.53
C GLU A 94 13.27 -5.33 5.11
N ARG A 95 13.32 -6.47 4.42
CA ARG A 95 12.81 -7.76 4.91
C ARG A 95 13.48 -8.19 6.22
N LEU A 96 14.78 -7.94 6.36
CA LEU A 96 15.53 -8.17 7.59
C LEU A 96 15.19 -7.17 8.70
N GLY A 97 14.51 -6.08 8.39
CA GLY A 97 14.25 -4.99 9.33
C GLY A 97 15.43 -4.03 9.50
N ASN A 98 16.47 -4.15 8.67
CA ASN A 98 17.61 -3.23 8.64
C ASN A 98 17.24 -1.96 7.85
N LEU A 99 16.23 -1.23 8.35
CA LEU A 99 15.60 -0.14 7.61
C LEU A 99 16.57 0.98 7.21
N ALA A 100 17.57 1.27 8.05
CA ALA A 100 18.61 2.27 7.72
C ALA A 100 19.46 1.82 6.53
N ALA A 101 19.80 0.53 6.43
CA ALA A 101 20.54 -0.03 5.31
C ALA A 101 19.68 -0.08 4.03
N ALA A 102 18.41 -0.48 4.16
CA ALA A 102 17.45 -0.48 3.05
C ALA A 102 17.27 0.93 2.47
N ARG A 103 17.05 1.93 3.35
CA ARG A 103 16.94 3.34 2.96
C ARG A 103 18.21 3.81 2.23
N LYS A 104 19.37 3.49 2.79
CA LYS A 104 20.66 3.90 2.18
C LYS A 104 20.83 3.32 0.79
N ALA A 105 20.55 2.03 0.60
CA ALA A 105 20.62 1.39 -0.72
C ALA A 105 19.66 2.04 -1.73
N GLN A 106 18.45 2.39 -1.31
CA GLN A 106 17.49 3.10 -2.15
C GLN A 106 17.92 4.54 -2.46
N GLU A 107 18.53 5.24 -1.50
CA GLU A 107 19.13 6.57 -1.72
C GLU A 107 20.23 6.53 -2.78
N ASP A 108 21.11 5.52 -2.68
CA ASP A 108 22.19 5.33 -3.64
C ASP A 108 21.65 5.01 -5.04
N LEU A 109 20.58 4.21 -5.12
CA LEU A 109 19.88 3.92 -6.37
C LEU A 109 19.29 5.18 -7.01
N VAL A 110 18.56 6.00 -6.22
CA VAL A 110 17.99 7.26 -6.70
C VAL A 110 19.10 8.22 -7.16
N ALA A 111 20.17 8.32 -6.41
CA ALA A 111 21.34 9.13 -6.77
C ALA A 111 22.02 8.64 -8.04
N LEU A 112 22.16 7.32 -8.20
CA LEU A 112 22.75 6.69 -9.40
C LEU A 112 21.91 6.95 -10.65
N ARG A 113 20.58 6.85 -10.54
CA ARG A 113 19.65 7.13 -11.64
C ARG A 113 19.56 8.63 -11.96
N GLY A 114 19.78 9.49 -10.99
CA GLY A 114 19.76 10.94 -11.19
C GLY A 114 18.45 11.43 -11.80
N THR A 115 18.50 11.97 -13.02
CA THR A 115 17.30 12.45 -13.76
C THR A 115 16.41 11.33 -14.27
N ASP A 116 16.92 10.10 -14.37
CA ASP A 116 16.19 8.92 -14.84
C ASP A 116 15.47 8.19 -13.68
N ALA A 117 15.64 8.67 -12.45
CA ALA A 117 14.89 8.14 -11.31
C ALA A 117 13.39 8.33 -11.49
N THR A 118 12.64 7.24 -11.32
CA THR A 118 11.20 7.18 -11.56
C THR A 118 10.39 7.69 -10.35
N ALA A 119 9.08 7.92 -10.56
CA ALA A 119 8.16 8.19 -9.46
C ALA A 119 8.19 7.08 -8.40
N ALA A 120 8.20 5.83 -8.84
CA ALA A 120 8.26 4.66 -7.97
C ALA A 120 9.55 4.61 -7.13
N ASP A 121 10.70 5.02 -7.68
CA ASP A 121 11.97 5.07 -6.93
C ASP A 121 11.88 6.07 -5.76
N HIS A 122 11.34 7.25 -6.03
CA HIS A 122 11.16 8.29 -5.01
C HIS A 122 10.07 7.91 -3.99
N ALA A 123 8.95 7.32 -4.43
CA ALA A 123 7.91 6.83 -3.54
C ALA A 123 8.43 5.73 -2.61
N ARG A 124 9.22 4.79 -3.16
CA ARG A 124 9.89 3.73 -2.41
C ARG A 124 10.86 4.31 -1.36
N LEU A 125 11.68 5.28 -1.75
CA LEU A 125 12.59 5.94 -0.81
C LEU A 125 11.83 6.64 0.32
N ALA A 126 10.77 7.38 0.00
CA ALA A 126 9.92 8.03 0.99
C ALA A 126 9.29 7.02 1.97
N ALA A 127 8.85 5.85 1.46
CA ALA A 127 8.29 4.79 2.30
C ALA A 127 9.33 4.20 3.26
N LEU A 128 10.54 3.88 2.77
CA LEU A 128 11.63 3.39 3.61
C LEU A 128 12.07 4.40 4.67
N MET A 129 12.12 5.70 4.32
CA MET A 129 12.37 6.78 5.28
C MET A 129 11.29 6.81 6.36
N THR A 130 10.02 6.72 5.96
CA THR A 130 8.89 6.73 6.89
C THR A 130 8.91 5.50 7.80
N GLU A 131 9.18 4.32 7.27
CA GLU A 131 9.26 3.09 8.06
C GLU A 131 10.45 3.15 9.04
N ALA A 132 11.62 3.60 8.60
CA ALA A 132 12.79 3.78 9.45
C ALA A 132 12.55 4.80 10.58
N ALA A 133 11.71 5.80 10.34
CA ALA A 133 11.28 6.79 11.32
C ALA A 133 10.09 6.32 12.20
N GLY A 134 9.81 5.00 12.25
CA GLY A 134 8.71 4.45 13.05
C GLY A 134 7.31 4.86 12.56
N GLY A 135 7.16 5.12 11.28
CA GLY A 135 5.91 5.53 10.64
C GLY A 135 5.71 7.05 10.54
N LEU A 136 6.65 7.85 11.03
CA LEU A 136 6.58 9.31 10.93
C LEU A 136 7.08 9.78 9.56
N ILE A 137 6.30 10.62 8.88
CA ILE A 137 6.73 11.29 7.65
C ILE A 137 7.56 12.52 8.04
N THR A 138 8.86 12.42 7.88
CA THR A 138 9.83 13.48 8.12
C THR A 138 9.82 14.50 6.96
N PRO A 139 10.40 15.71 7.12
CA PRO A 139 10.55 16.65 6.01
C PRO A 139 11.30 16.05 4.81
N GLU A 140 12.31 15.21 5.05
CA GLU A 140 13.07 14.53 4.00
C GLU A 140 12.23 13.47 3.26
N ALA A 141 11.45 12.67 3.99
CA ALA A 141 10.52 11.71 3.40
C ALA A 141 9.42 12.43 2.57
N GLU A 142 8.89 13.55 3.09
CA GLU A 142 7.93 14.39 2.36
C GLU A 142 8.52 14.94 1.06
N ALA A 143 9.79 15.36 1.06
CA ALA A 143 10.44 15.85 -0.16
C ALA A 143 10.53 14.76 -1.23
N GLN A 144 10.85 13.51 -0.86
CA GLN A 144 10.86 12.37 -1.79
C GLN A 144 9.45 12.04 -2.29
N MET A 145 8.46 12.00 -1.41
CA MET A 145 7.05 11.83 -1.77
C MET A 145 6.57 12.91 -2.74
N ALA A 146 6.90 14.18 -2.47
CA ALA A 146 6.55 15.29 -3.35
C ALA A 146 7.21 15.15 -4.73
N ARG A 147 8.45 14.66 -4.78
CA ARG A 147 9.14 14.38 -6.04
C ARG A 147 8.47 13.26 -6.82
N ALA A 148 8.04 12.19 -6.16
CA ALA A 148 7.26 11.12 -6.77
C ALA A 148 5.97 11.66 -7.41
N LEU A 149 5.20 12.47 -6.68
CA LEU A 149 3.95 13.05 -7.18
C LEU A 149 4.16 14.11 -8.28
N GLN A 150 5.32 14.74 -8.37
CA GLN A 150 5.68 15.60 -9.51
C GLN A 150 5.94 14.80 -10.78
N LEU A 151 6.54 13.61 -10.66
CA LEU A 151 6.82 12.72 -11.78
C LEU A 151 5.58 11.94 -12.21
N ASP A 152 4.83 11.42 -11.25
CA ASP A 152 3.53 10.77 -11.46
C ASP A 152 2.52 11.19 -10.38
N PRO A 153 1.58 12.09 -10.70
CA PRO A 153 0.53 12.50 -9.76
C PRO A 153 -0.42 11.37 -9.34
N ARG A 154 -0.37 10.22 -10.03
CA ARG A 154 -1.20 9.04 -9.76
C ARG A 154 -0.44 7.94 -9.01
N ASP A 155 0.86 8.11 -8.73
CA ASP A 155 1.61 7.10 -7.97
C ASP A 155 0.87 6.74 -6.68
N PRO A 156 0.41 5.48 -6.53
CA PRO A 156 -0.49 5.12 -5.44
C PRO A 156 0.20 5.12 -4.08
N GLN A 157 1.49 4.77 -4.03
CA GLN A 157 2.25 4.75 -2.78
C GLN A 157 2.49 6.18 -2.27
N ALA A 158 2.86 7.10 -3.15
CA ALA A 158 3.04 8.51 -2.79
C ALA A 158 1.70 9.15 -2.37
N ARG A 159 0.58 8.83 -3.05
CA ARG A 159 -0.76 9.26 -2.65
C ARG A 159 -1.18 8.71 -1.30
N PHE A 160 -0.91 7.44 -1.02
CA PHE A 160 -1.16 6.86 0.30
C PHE A 160 -0.41 7.62 1.39
N MET A 161 0.88 7.88 1.17
CA MET A 161 1.72 8.65 2.11
C MET A 161 1.24 10.11 2.25
N ALA A 162 0.78 10.73 1.17
CA ALA A 162 0.21 12.08 1.24
C ALA A 162 -1.03 12.12 2.16
N GLY A 163 -1.91 11.13 2.10
CA GLY A 163 -3.02 10.98 3.04
C GLY A 163 -2.54 10.78 4.48
N LEU A 164 -1.55 9.91 4.68
CA LEU A 164 -0.95 9.67 6.00
C LEU A 164 -0.36 10.96 6.61
N LEU A 165 0.36 11.75 5.80
CA LEU A 165 0.89 13.06 6.21
C LEU A 165 -0.22 14.01 6.68
N GLN A 166 -1.37 14.04 5.96
CA GLN A 166 -2.50 14.86 6.39
C GLN A 166 -3.05 14.41 7.74
N ILE A 167 -3.13 13.11 7.99
CA ILE A 167 -3.55 12.56 9.28
C ILE A 167 -2.57 12.96 10.39
N GLN A 168 -1.27 12.81 10.16
CA GLN A 168 -0.23 13.20 11.11
C GLN A 168 -0.24 14.71 11.43
N ASN A 169 -0.65 15.52 10.47
CA ASN A 169 -0.81 16.97 10.63
C ASN A 169 -2.18 17.38 11.21
N GLY A 170 -3.01 16.42 11.66
CA GLY A 170 -4.33 16.68 12.23
C GLY A 170 -5.36 17.16 11.21
N ARG A 171 -5.20 16.79 9.93
CA ARG A 171 -6.10 17.14 8.83
C ARG A 171 -6.72 15.89 8.19
N PRO A 172 -7.45 15.07 8.98
CA PRO A 172 -8.13 13.87 8.46
C PRO A 172 -9.13 14.20 7.35
N ASP A 173 -9.71 15.40 7.37
CA ASP A 173 -10.57 15.94 6.34
C ASP A 173 -9.89 16.00 4.96
N ARG A 174 -8.58 16.25 4.92
CA ARG A 174 -7.79 16.28 3.68
C ARG A 174 -7.27 14.91 3.26
N ALA A 175 -7.10 13.99 4.19
CA ALA A 175 -6.71 12.62 3.88
C ALA A 175 -7.84 11.86 3.17
N PHE A 176 -9.08 12.10 3.58
CA PHE A 176 -10.27 11.40 3.08
C PHE A 176 -10.37 11.37 1.54
N PRO A 177 -10.37 12.51 0.80
CA PRO A 177 -10.57 12.48 -0.66
C PRO A 177 -9.47 11.71 -1.38
N VAL A 178 -8.21 11.77 -0.88
CA VAL A 178 -7.08 11.05 -1.47
C VAL A 178 -7.23 9.56 -1.28
N TRP A 179 -7.56 9.12 -0.06
CA TRP A 179 -7.71 7.71 0.27
C TRP A 179 -8.99 7.09 -0.28
N ALA A 180 -10.08 7.86 -0.36
CA ALA A 180 -11.30 7.41 -1.05
C ALA A 180 -11.06 7.14 -2.54
N ALA A 181 -10.28 8.00 -3.20
CA ALA A 181 -9.87 7.77 -4.59
C ALA A 181 -8.98 6.53 -4.74
N LEU A 182 -8.02 6.31 -3.84
CA LEU A 182 -7.18 5.10 -3.84
C LEU A 182 -7.99 3.81 -3.65
N LEU A 183 -9.07 3.84 -2.82
CA LEU A 183 -9.98 2.70 -2.67
C LEU A 183 -10.76 2.40 -3.94
N ALA A 184 -11.10 3.44 -4.72
CA ALA A 184 -11.85 3.30 -5.96
C ALA A 184 -10.98 2.86 -7.16
N GLU A 185 -9.71 3.26 -7.17
CA GLU A 185 -8.78 3.08 -8.31
C GLU A 185 -7.85 1.87 -8.13
N GLY A 186 -7.59 1.45 -6.89
CA GLY A 186 -6.53 0.50 -6.58
C GLY A 186 -6.87 -0.96 -6.91
N PRO A 187 -5.85 -1.78 -7.22
CA PRO A 187 -6.01 -3.22 -7.32
C PRO A 187 -6.39 -3.81 -5.95
N ALA A 188 -7.19 -4.88 -5.97
CA ALA A 188 -7.79 -5.47 -4.77
C ALA A 188 -6.78 -5.97 -3.71
N ASP A 189 -5.55 -6.26 -4.11
CA ASP A 189 -4.46 -6.78 -3.29
C ASP A 189 -3.43 -5.72 -2.87
N ALA A 190 -3.70 -4.44 -3.14
CA ALA A 190 -2.77 -3.38 -2.79
C ALA A 190 -2.56 -3.27 -1.28
N PRO A 191 -1.29 -3.16 -0.81
CA PRO A 191 -0.96 -3.21 0.62
C PRO A 191 -1.54 -2.06 1.43
N TRP A 192 -1.85 -0.93 0.79
CA TRP A 192 -2.45 0.23 1.44
C TRP A 192 -3.97 0.12 1.65
N LEU A 193 -4.66 -0.83 1.00
CA LEU A 193 -6.12 -0.93 1.10
C LEU A 193 -6.59 -1.28 2.51
N ALA A 194 -5.93 -2.23 3.17
CA ALA A 194 -6.32 -2.65 4.51
C ALA A 194 -6.23 -1.49 5.53
N PRO A 195 -5.12 -0.75 5.67
CA PRO A 195 -5.05 0.41 6.55
C PRO A 195 -6.02 1.54 6.18
N ILE A 196 -6.26 1.78 4.89
CA ILE A 196 -7.26 2.77 4.46
C ILE A 196 -8.66 2.33 4.91
N ARG A 197 -9.07 1.09 4.62
CA ARG A 197 -10.39 0.58 4.99
C ARG A 197 -10.65 0.63 6.49
N ALA A 198 -9.62 0.39 7.30
CA ALA A 198 -9.73 0.44 8.75
C ALA A 198 -10.07 1.85 9.30
N SER A 199 -9.77 2.92 8.56
CA SER A 199 -9.92 4.30 9.03
C SER A 199 -10.83 5.18 8.16
N ILE A 200 -11.21 4.75 6.98
CA ILE A 200 -11.89 5.61 6.00
C ILE A 200 -13.26 6.13 6.48
N GLN A 201 -13.97 5.38 7.32
CA GLN A 201 -15.24 5.83 7.88
C GLN A 201 -15.06 7.03 8.82
N ASP A 202 -14.06 6.97 9.70
CA ASP A 202 -13.74 8.08 10.60
C ASP A 202 -13.28 9.30 9.80
N LEU A 203 -12.43 9.07 8.76
CA LEU A 203 -11.99 10.16 7.89
C LEU A 203 -13.15 10.81 7.12
N ALA A 204 -14.12 10.01 6.66
CA ALA A 204 -15.33 10.50 6.00
C ALA A 204 -16.17 11.35 6.95
N TRP A 205 -16.31 10.92 8.20
CA TRP A 205 -17.01 11.70 9.21
C TRP A 205 -16.35 13.07 9.43
N PHE A 206 -15.01 13.11 9.59
CA PHE A 206 -14.25 14.36 9.71
C PHE A 206 -14.34 15.25 8.45
N ALA A 207 -14.50 14.65 7.29
CA ALA A 207 -14.67 15.35 6.02
C ALA A 207 -16.13 15.81 5.77
N GLY A 208 -17.03 15.59 6.74
CA GLY A 208 -18.46 15.96 6.62
C GLY A 208 -19.24 15.03 5.69
N GLN A 209 -18.78 13.81 5.48
CA GLN A 209 -19.43 12.80 4.62
C GLN A 209 -19.78 11.52 5.42
N PRO A 210 -20.59 11.60 6.48
CA PRO A 210 -20.87 10.46 7.36
C PRO A 210 -21.60 9.30 6.65
N GLY A 211 -22.22 9.56 5.51
CA GLY A 211 -22.90 8.54 4.69
C GLY A 211 -22.00 7.88 3.63
N TYR A 212 -20.69 8.14 3.64
CA TYR A 212 -19.79 7.51 2.68
C TYR A 212 -19.74 6.00 2.87
N THR A 213 -19.91 5.26 1.78
CA THR A 213 -19.75 3.80 1.74
C THR A 213 -18.53 3.49 0.88
N PRO A 214 -17.49 2.86 1.44
CA PRO A 214 -16.32 2.46 0.65
C PRO A 214 -16.76 1.52 -0.47
N PRO A 215 -16.19 1.65 -1.68
CA PRO A 215 -16.46 0.69 -2.75
C PRO A 215 -16.06 -0.71 -2.29
N GLU A 216 -16.83 -1.70 -2.70
CA GLU A 216 -16.43 -3.09 -2.57
C GLU A 216 -15.08 -3.29 -3.29
N PRO A 217 -14.20 -4.15 -2.79
CA PRO A 217 -12.96 -4.45 -3.48
C PRO A 217 -13.26 -4.85 -4.93
N SER A 218 -12.85 -4.01 -5.89
CA SER A 218 -13.00 -4.32 -7.31
C SER A 218 -12.05 -5.45 -7.65
N GLY A 219 -12.60 -6.60 -7.83
CA GLY A 219 -11.90 -7.86 -7.97
C GLY A 219 -12.19 -8.70 -6.74
N THR A 220 -12.97 -9.74 -6.91
CA THR A 220 -12.93 -10.88 -6.02
C THR A 220 -11.51 -11.43 -6.12
N ALA A 221 -10.58 -10.88 -5.31
CA ALA A 221 -9.47 -11.68 -4.88
C ALA A 221 -10.13 -12.93 -4.32
N LEU A 222 -10.07 -14.02 -5.04
CA LEU A 222 -10.35 -15.33 -4.46
C LEU A 222 -9.54 -15.33 -3.18
N PRO A 223 -10.15 -15.57 -2.00
CA PRO A 223 -9.41 -15.59 -0.76
C PRO A 223 -8.23 -16.53 -0.98
N GLY A 224 -7.01 -15.97 -0.96
CA GLY A 224 -5.84 -16.78 -0.84
C GLY A 224 -5.98 -17.60 0.46
N PRO A 225 -5.26 -18.69 0.62
CA PRO A 225 -5.31 -19.45 1.86
C PRO A 225 -5.07 -18.49 3.02
N ASP A 226 -5.96 -18.48 4.01
CA ASP A 226 -5.77 -17.74 5.24
C ASP A 226 -4.58 -18.30 6.04
N ALA A 227 -4.19 -17.63 7.12
CA ALA A 227 -3.06 -18.04 7.93
C ALA A 227 -3.23 -19.46 8.49
N GLU A 228 -4.45 -19.91 8.75
CA GLU A 228 -4.78 -21.25 9.24
C GLU A 228 -4.63 -22.29 8.11
N ALA A 229 -5.10 -21.98 6.91
CA ALA A 229 -4.90 -22.82 5.73
C ALA A 229 -3.41 -22.90 5.31
N MET A 230 -2.64 -21.82 5.48
CA MET A 230 -1.20 -21.83 5.24
C MET A 230 -0.47 -22.71 6.26
N ALA A 231 -0.79 -22.60 7.54
CA ALA A 231 -0.22 -23.45 8.59
C ALA A 231 -0.62 -24.93 8.40
N ALA A 232 -1.86 -25.19 7.99
CA ALA A 232 -2.32 -26.53 7.65
C ALA A 232 -1.56 -27.10 6.44
N ALA A 233 -1.29 -26.27 5.42
CA ALA A 233 -0.53 -26.68 4.24
C ALA A 233 0.96 -26.94 4.56
N GLU A 234 1.55 -26.23 5.52
CA GLU A 234 2.91 -26.51 6.00
C GLU A 234 3.01 -27.88 6.71
N ALA A 235 1.95 -28.29 7.42
CA ALA A 235 1.88 -29.58 8.10
C ALA A 235 1.59 -30.75 7.15
N MET A 236 1.20 -30.51 5.89
CA MET A 236 0.90 -31.53 4.89
C MET A 236 2.16 -32.16 4.29
N THR A 237 2.04 -33.44 3.88
CA THR A 237 3.08 -34.08 3.04
C THR A 237 3.19 -33.32 1.69
N PRO A 238 4.35 -33.39 1.01
CA PRO A 238 4.51 -32.77 -0.32
C PRO A 238 3.47 -33.26 -1.35
N GLU A 239 3.06 -34.55 -1.23
CA GLU A 239 2.05 -35.14 -2.12
C GLU A 239 0.64 -34.63 -1.83
N ASP A 240 0.26 -34.50 -0.56
CA ASP A 240 -1.04 -33.98 -0.16
C ASP A 240 -1.16 -32.50 -0.54
N ARG A 241 -0.09 -31.73 -0.35
CA ARG A 241 -0.03 -30.33 -0.78
C ARG A 241 -0.20 -30.18 -2.28
N ARG A 242 0.46 -31.04 -3.07
CA ARG A 242 0.29 -31.05 -4.54
C ARG A 242 -1.15 -31.34 -4.93
N ARG A 243 -1.78 -32.37 -4.36
CA ARG A 243 -3.19 -32.71 -4.62
C ARG A 243 -4.15 -31.57 -4.26
N MET A 244 -3.90 -30.90 -3.16
CA MET A 244 -4.69 -29.73 -2.75
C MET A 244 -4.58 -28.59 -3.77
N VAL A 245 -3.36 -28.27 -4.24
CA VAL A 245 -3.13 -27.23 -5.25
C VAL A 245 -3.77 -27.61 -6.57
N GLU A 246 -3.63 -28.87 -7.01
CA GLU A 246 -4.28 -29.36 -8.23
C GLU A 246 -5.80 -29.22 -8.17
N GLY A 247 -6.42 -29.57 -7.03
CA GLY A 247 -7.86 -29.40 -6.83
C GLY A 247 -8.32 -27.95 -6.85
N MET A 248 -7.52 -27.02 -6.29
CA MET A 248 -7.82 -25.58 -6.36
C MET A 248 -7.73 -25.06 -7.79
N VAL A 249 -6.74 -25.50 -8.57
CA VAL A 249 -6.58 -25.09 -9.98
C VAL A 249 -7.74 -25.61 -10.82
N GLU A 250 -8.14 -26.88 -10.66
CA GLU A 250 -9.31 -27.47 -11.34
C GLU A 250 -10.62 -26.77 -10.97
N GLY A 251 -10.79 -26.39 -9.69
CA GLY A 251 -11.94 -25.60 -9.23
C GLY A 251 -12.01 -24.23 -9.89
N LEU A 252 -10.86 -23.53 -9.99
CA LEU A 252 -10.77 -22.23 -10.67
C LEU A 252 -11.07 -22.37 -12.17
N GLU A 253 -10.51 -23.35 -12.83
CA GLU A 253 -10.74 -23.65 -14.26
C GLU A 253 -12.22 -23.91 -14.53
N THR A 254 -12.85 -24.81 -13.77
CA THR A 254 -14.27 -25.14 -13.90
C THR A 254 -15.16 -23.90 -13.73
N ARG A 255 -14.83 -23.05 -12.77
CA ARG A 255 -15.57 -21.80 -12.54
C ARG A 255 -15.42 -20.83 -13.70
N LEU A 256 -14.18 -20.62 -14.19
CA LEU A 256 -13.92 -19.72 -15.30
C LEU A 256 -14.56 -20.20 -16.60
N ALA A 257 -14.57 -21.50 -16.84
CA ALA A 257 -15.24 -22.10 -18.01
C ALA A 257 -16.76 -21.95 -17.96
N THR A 258 -17.39 -22.04 -16.77
CA THR A 258 -18.85 -22.02 -16.63
C THR A 258 -19.44 -20.63 -16.38
N GLN A 259 -18.77 -19.80 -15.60
CA GLN A 259 -19.26 -18.49 -15.14
C GLN A 259 -18.51 -17.31 -15.76
N GLY A 260 -17.38 -17.59 -16.45
CA GLY A 260 -16.47 -16.57 -16.90
C GLY A 260 -15.66 -15.99 -15.75
N GLY A 261 -14.92 -14.91 -16.03
CA GLY A 261 -14.12 -14.23 -15.01
C GLY A 261 -13.37 -13.04 -15.57
N THR A 262 -12.65 -12.34 -14.70
CA THR A 262 -11.82 -11.18 -15.05
C THR A 262 -10.54 -11.62 -15.76
N PRO A 263 -9.87 -10.72 -16.53
CA PRO A 263 -8.57 -11.00 -17.15
C PRO A 263 -7.52 -11.47 -16.14
N ASP A 264 -7.53 -10.92 -14.91
CA ASP A 264 -6.62 -11.30 -13.84
C ASP A 264 -6.84 -12.72 -13.34
N GLU A 265 -8.08 -13.20 -13.30
CA GLU A 265 -8.39 -14.57 -12.91
C GLU A 265 -7.90 -15.56 -13.97
N TRP A 266 -8.05 -15.25 -15.25
CA TRP A 266 -7.49 -16.03 -16.34
C TRP A 266 -5.96 -16.02 -16.31
N ALA A 267 -5.34 -14.87 -16.04
CA ALA A 267 -3.90 -14.73 -15.86
C ALA A 267 -3.37 -15.62 -14.71
N ARG A 268 -4.09 -15.66 -13.58
CA ARG A 268 -3.76 -16.54 -12.44
C ARG A 268 -3.87 -18.02 -12.78
N LEU A 269 -4.93 -18.43 -13.49
CA LEU A 269 -5.08 -19.81 -13.92
C LEU A 269 -3.91 -20.25 -14.81
N ILE A 270 -3.53 -19.41 -15.78
CA ILE A 270 -2.37 -19.65 -16.65
C ILE A 270 -1.09 -19.83 -15.83
N GLY A 271 -0.81 -18.90 -14.91
CA GLY A 271 0.36 -18.98 -14.03
C GLY A 271 0.36 -20.22 -13.13
N ALA A 272 -0.79 -20.55 -12.54
CA ALA A 272 -0.94 -21.71 -11.68
C ALA A 272 -0.72 -23.05 -12.43
N LEU A 273 -1.23 -23.16 -13.65
CA LEU A 273 -1.02 -24.34 -14.50
C LEU A 273 0.47 -24.53 -14.83
N VAL A 274 1.22 -23.46 -15.07
CA VAL A 274 2.68 -23.54 -15.30
C VAL A 274 3.41 -23.99 -14.04
N VAL A 275 3.04 -23.45 -12.88
CA VAL A 275 3.66 -23.81 -11.59
C VAL A 275 3.47 -25.29 -11.25
N ILE A 276 2.31 -25.86 -11.56
CA ILE A 276 2.07 -27.31 -11.37
C ILE A 276 2.59 -28.20 -12.51
N GLY A 277 3.30 -27.60 -13.50
CA GLY A 277 3.94 -28.32 -14.61
C GLY A 277 3.03 -28.68 -15.79
N ARG A 278 1.79 -28.16 -15.82
CA ARG A 278 0.84 -28.40 -16.94
C ARG A 278 0.97 -27.34 -18.03
N GLN A 279 2.17 -27.20 -18.61
CA GLN A 279 2.46 -26.12 -19.58
C GLN A 279 1.63 -26.20 -20.86
N ASP A 280 1.36 -27.38 -21.39
CA ASP A 280 0.56 -27.51 -22.63
C ASP A 280 -0.88 -27.05 -22.38
N HIS A 281 -1.46 -27.45 -21.26
CA HIS A 281 -2.78 -27.00 -20.85
C HIS A 281 -2.83 -25.48 -20.59
N ALA A 282 -1.77 -24.91 -20.01
CA ALA A 282 -1.65 -23.46 -19.84
C ALA A 282 -1.67 -22.70 -21.18
N ARG A 283 -1.11 -23.28 -22.28
CA ARG A 283 -1.19 -22.72 -23.63
C ARG A 283 -2.60 -22.76 -24.20
N ASP A 284 -3.35 -23.84 -23.94
CA ASP A 284 -4.75 -23.95 -24.37
C ASP A 284 -5.61 -22.89 -23.68
N ILE A 285 -5.47 -22.74 -22.37
CA ILE A 285 -6.16 -21.70 -21.58
C ILE A 285 -5.76 -20.29 -22.01
N LEU A 286 -4.49 -20.06 -22.35
CA LEU A 286 -4.01 -18.79 -22.88
C LEU A 286 -4.68 -18.45 -24.24
N ALA A 287 -4.83 -19.43 -25.12
CA ALA A 287 -5.50 -19.25 -26.40
C ALA A 287 -6.99 -18.91 -26.20
N GLU A 288 -7.67 -19.61 -25.29
CA GLU A 288 -9.06 -19.32 -24.92
C GLU A 288 -9.21 -17.91 -24.34
N ALA A 289 -8.34 -17.51 -23.39
CA ALA A 289 -8.36 -16.18 -22.79
C ALA A 289 -8.16 -15.07 -23.84
N ARG A 290 -7.21 -15.24 -24.77
CA ARG A 290 -7.00 -14.31 -25.89
C ARG A 290 -8.23 -14.18 -26.78
N ALA A 291 -8.90 -15.29 -27.08
CA ALA A 291 -10.13 -15.28 -27.89
C ALA A 291 -11.27 -14.58 -27.16
N ARG A 292 -11.42 -14.84 -25.86
CA ARG A 292 -12.49 -14.27 -25.02
C ARG A 292 -12.36 -12.75 -24.87
N PHE A 293 -11.16 -12.26 -24.69
CA PHE A 293 -10.86 -10.84 -24.48
C PHE A 293 -10.44 -10.10 -25.76
N ALA A 294 -10.61 -10.69 -26.94
CA ALA A 294 -10.17 -10.12 -28.22
C ALA A 294 -10.68 -8.68 -28.48
N ALA A 295 -11.85 -8.32 -27.95
CA ALA A 295 -12.44 -7.00 -28.12
C ALA A 295 -11.97 -5.96 -27.07
N THR A 296 -11.13 -6.36 -26.08
CA THR A 296 -10.74 -5.51 -24.95
C THR A 296 -9.21 -5.42 -24.89
N PRO A 297 -8.57 -4.39 -25.49
CA PRO A 297 -7.11 -4.28 -25.54
C PRO A 297 -6.42 -4.29 -24.18
N GLU A 298 -7.03 -3.67 -23.16
CA GLU A 298 -6.53 -3.62 -21.79
C GLU A 298 -6.49 -5.02 -21.14
N ALA A 299 -7.54 -5.81 -21.36
CA ALA A 299 -7.59 -7.19 -20.90
C ALA A 299 -6.55 -8.08 -21.60
N LEU A 300 -6.35 -7.89 -22.92
CA LEU A 300 -5.32 -8.59 -23.66
C LEU A 300 -3.92 -8.26 -23.16
N ALA A 301 -3.66 -7.03 -22.72
CA ALA A 301 -2.38 -6.64 -22.14
C ALA A 301 -2.08 -7.43 -20.84
N VAL A 302 -3.07 -7.59 -19.97
CA VAL A 302 -2.95 -8.39 -18.72
C VAL A 302 -2.64 -9.86 -19.05
N ILE A 303 -3.36 -10.44 -20.02
CA ILE A 303 -3.14 -11.82 -20.45
C ILE A 303 -1.77 -12.00 -21.11
N ALA A 304 -1.31 -11.03 -21.92
CA ALA A 304 -0.01 -11.08 -22.55
C ALA A 304 1.13 -10.96 -21.51
N GLU A 305 0.99 -10.09 -20.53
CA GLU A 305 1.94 -9.97 -19.44
C GLU A 305 2.06 -11.28 -18.63
N ALA A 306 0.92 -11.92 -18.33
CA ALA A 306 0.90 -13.19 -17.65
C ALA A 306 1.58 -14.31 -18.47
N ALA A 307 1.34 -14.35 -19.78
CA ALA A 307 2.00 -15.29 -20.70
C ALA A 307 3.51 -15.09 -20.73
N GLY A 308 3.98 -13.84 -20.81
CA GLY A 308 5.41 -13.51 -20.76
C GLY A 308 6.08 -13.93 -19.45
N LYS A 309 5.44 -13.65 -18.29
CA LYS A 309 5.93 -14.10 -16.97
C LYS A 309 5.97 -15.62 -16.84
N ALA A 310 5.03 -16.31 -17.50
CA ALA A 310 4.93 -17.78 -17.47
C ALA A 310 5.81 -18.47 -18.54
N GLY A 311 6.50 -17.73 -19.41
CA GLY A 311 7.32 -18.28 -20.50
C GLY A 311 6.52 -19.02 -21.57
N LEU A 312 5.29 -18.59 -21.84
CA LEU A 312 4.34 -19.18 -22.79
C LEU A 312 4.19 -18.32 -24.06
N GLU A 313 5.28 -17.85 -24.64
CA GLU A 313 5.25 -17.11 -25.92
C GLU A 313 4.96 -18.03 -27.11
#